data_d03e0d6fc1bb31cb7ce9464c591785a7
#
_entry.id   d03e0d6fc1bb31cb7ce9464c591785a7
#
_cell.length_a   1.000
_cell.length_b   1.000
_cell.length_c   1.000
_cell.angle_alpha   90.00
_cell.angle_beta   90.00
_cell.angle_gamma   90.00
#
_symmetry.space_group_name_H-M   'P 1'
#
loop_
_entity.id
_entity.type
_entity.pdbx_description
1 polymer ?
#
loop_
_entity_poly.entity_id
_entity_poly.type
_entity_poly.pdbx_seq_one_letter_code
_entity_poly.pdbx_strand_id
1 'polypeptide(L)'
;MKKIYKTFVFLLISTNILAQNNTLDKASNNLTLDGNLEFVEENLIDAEVFYRAAISKDSMNNIASYNMANSFYRSGLNMEALNEYKSAIKKSKNKMDLHKSFHNLGDVYMQNKDYQNAVNAFKNALLNNPYDDETRYNYALARELLKNKDNKKDKKDDKKDDKKDDKKDDKKDDKKDDK
;
A
#
# COMPACT_ATOMS: atom_id res chain seq x y z
N MET A 1 -23.60 -51.35 0.88
CA MET A 1 -22.13 -51.35 0.72
C MET A 1 -21.62 -50.21 -0.17
N LYS A 2 -22.13 -49.97 -1.39
CA LYS A 2 -21.63 -48.89 -2.28
C LYS A 2 -21.67 -47.45 -1.71
N LYS A 3 -22.62 -47.11 -0.83
CA LYS A 3 -22.73 -45.78 -0.19
C LYS A 3 -21.64 -45.55 0.88
N ILE A 4 -21.25 -46.58 1.61
CA ILE A 4 -20.25 -46.53 2.68
C ILE A 4 -18.84 -46.32 2.05
N TYR A 5 -18.56 -46.97 0.93
CA TYR A 5 -17.29 -46.76 0.21
C TYR A 5 -17.13 -45.32 -0.32
N LYS A 6 -18.20 -44.69 -0.83
CA LYS A 6 -18.15 -43.31 -1.32
C LYS A 6 -17.87 -42.31 -0.18
N THR A 7 -18.50 -42.49 1.00
CA THR A 7 -18.23 -41.63 2.17
C THR A 7 -16.83 -41.82 2.72
N PHE A 8 -16.29 -43.04 2.73
CA PHE A 8 -14.93 -43.32 3.22
C PHE A 8 -13.85 -42.74 2.29
N VAL A 9 -14.03 -42.84 0.97
CA VAL A 9 -13.14 -42.24 -0.01
C VAL A 9 -13.14 -40.70 0.10
N PHE A 10 -14.31 -40.09 0.32
CA PHE A 10 -14.43 -38.65 0.48
C PHE A 10 -13.74 -38.16 1.77
N LEU A 11 -13.82 -38.94 2.85
CA LEU A 11 -13.14 -38.63 4.12
C LEU A 11 -11.60 -38.71 4.00
N LEU A 12 -11.08 -39.71 3.29
CA LEU A 12 -9.64 -39.86 3.05
C LEU A 12 -9.05 -38.75 2.15
N ILE A 13 -9.82 -38.26 1.17
CA ILE A 13 -9.38 -37.16 0.32
C ILE A 13 -9.35 -35.85 1.13
N SER A 14 -10.34 -35.60 1.98
CA SER A 14 -10.41 -34.38 2.79
C SER A 14 -9.26 -34.28 3.81
N THR A 15 -8.86 -35.40 4.43
CA THR A 15 -7.75 -35.42 5.39
C THR A 15 -6.39 -35.15 4.73
N ASN A 16 -6.17 -35.64 3.51
CA ASN A 16 -4.94 -35.35 2.76
C ASN A 16 -4.82 -33.88 2.36
N ILE A 17 -5.91 -33.24 1.96
CA ILE A 17 -5.93 -31.81 1.59
C ILE A 17 -5.60 -30.94 2.82
N LEU A 18 -6.18 -31.24 3.98
CA LEU A 18 -5.90 -30.51 5.22
C LEU A 18 -4.43 -30.67 5.68
N ALA A 19 -3.89 -31.88 5.58
CA ALA A 19 -2.49 -32.14 5.91
C ALA A 19 -1.51 -31.41 4.96
N GLN A 20 -1.84 -31.34 3.68
CA GLN A 20 -1.04 -30.66 2.69
C GLN A 20 -1.05 -29.12 2.89
N ASN A 21 -2.18 -28.53 3.21
CA ASN A 21 -2.27 -27.09 3.52
C ASN A 21 -1.40 -26.73 4.74
N ASN A 22 -1.47 -27.53 5.81
CA ASN A 22 -0.67 -27.30 7.02
C ASN A 22 0.85 -27.34 6.77
N THR A 23 1.30 -28.22 5.85
CA THR A 23 2.72 -28.29 5.47
C THR A 23 3.17 -27.11 4.61
N LEU A 24 2.30 -26.61 3.72
CA LEU A 24 2.58 -25.44 2.88
C LEU A 24 2.64 -24.16 3.72
N ASP A 25 1.69 -23.97 4.64
CA ASP A 25 1.67 -22.83 5.59
C ASP A 25 2.94 -22.80 6.44
N LYS A 26 3.38 -23.98 6.96
CA LYS A 26 4.62 -24.07 7.72
C LYS A 26 5.84 -23.74 6.88
N ALA A 27 5.93 -24.24 5.64
CA ALA A 27 7.04 -23.94 4.73
C ALA A 27 7.06 -22.44 4.37
N SER A 28 5.91 -21.82 4.12
CA SER A 28 5.78 -20.38 3.88
C SER A 28 6.24 -19.56 5.07
N ASN A 29 5.85 -19.94 6.28
CA ASN A 29 6.26 -19.25 7.50
C ASN A 29 7.78 -19.34 7.74
N ASN A 30 8.39 -20.51 7.51
CA ASN A 30 9.85 -20.65 7.63
C ASN A 30 10.58 -19.75 6.64
N LEU A 31 10.17 -19.74 5.37
CA LEU A 31 10.74 -18.84 4.37
C LEU A 31 10.54 -17.35 4.73
N THR A 32 9.40 -17.02 5.35
CA THR A 32 9.20 -15.65 5.86
C THR A 32 10.21 -15.29 6.97
N LEU A 33 10.51 -16.24 7.85
CA LEU A 33 11.53 -16.04 8.91
C LEU A 33 12.92 -15.91 8.31
N ASP A 34 13.30 -16.74 7.32
CA ASP A 34 14.56 -16.62 6.62
C ASP A 34 14.70 -15.24 5.97
N GLY A 35 13.65 -14.78 5.28
CA GLY A 35 13.60 -13.41 4.72
C GLY A 35 13.72 -12.32 5.77
N ASN A 36 13.18 -12.51 6.97
CA ASN A 36 13.34 -11.55 8.07
C ASN A 36 14.79 -11.49 8.57
N LEU A 37 15.50 -12.59 8.60
CA LEU A 37 16.92 -12.61 8.95
C LEU A 37 17.75 -11.80 7.94
N GLU A 38 17.55 -12.05 6.64
CA GLU A 38 18.23 -11.30 5.59
C GLU A 38 17.88 -9.79 5.62
N PHE A 39 16.61 -9.46 5.92
CA PHE A 39 16.18 -8.07 6.06
C PHE A 39 16.89 -7.35 7.22
N VAL A 40 17.09 -8.02 8.36
CA VAL A 40 17.79 -7.45 9.52
C VAL A 40 19.28 -7.24 9.21
N GLU A 41 19.88 -8.12 8.41
CA GLU A 41 21.26 -8.02 7.95
C GLU A 41 21.43 -7.02 6.77
N GLU A 42 20.36 -6.34 6.36
CA GLU A 42 20.32 -5.40 5.23
C GLU A 42 20.54 -6.03 3.85
N ASN A 43 20.49 -7.35 3.76
CA ASN A 43 20.53 -8.10 2.51
C ASN A 43 19.14 -8.07 1.83
N LEU A 44 18.69 -6.87 1.41
CA LEU A 44 17.31 -6.64 0.97
C LEU A 44 16.92 -7.44 -0.28
N ILE A 45 17.88 -7.78 -1.15
CA ILE A 45 17.66 -8.61 -2.35
C ILE A 45 17.37 -10.05 -1.93
N ASP A 46 18.16 -10.60 -1.02
CA ASP A 46 17.98 -11.99 -0.54
C ASP A 46 16.70 -12.10 0.29
N ALA A 47 16.39 -11.09 1.10
CA ALA A 47 15.11 -11.00 1.81
C ALA A 47 13.92 -11.06 0.83
N GLU A 48 13.97 -10.33 -0.29
CA GLU A 48 12.95 -10.38 -1.35
C GLU A 48 12.79 -11.79 -1.93
N VAL A 49 13.89 -12.49 -2.21
CA VAL A 49 13.87 -13.87 -2.73
C VAL A 49 13.11 -14.78 -1.78
N PHE A 50 13.42 -14.72 -0.48
CA PHE A 50 12.74 -15.53 0.53
C PHE A 50 11.25 -15.18 0.68
N TYR A 51 10.89 -13.88 0.69
CA TYR A 51 9.48 -13.48 0.76
C TYR A 51 8.68 -13.91 -0.48
N ARG A 52 9.26 -13.82 -1.68
CA ARG A 52 8.63 -14.33 -2.91
C ARG A 52 8.43 -15.84 -2.84
N ALA A 53 9.41 -16.58 -2.36
CA ALA A 53 9.31 -18.02 -2.15
C ALA A 53 8.21 -18.35 -1.11
N ALA A 54 8.11 -17.58 -0.02
CA ALA A 54 7.06 -17.73 0.98
C ALA A 54 5.67 -17.54 0.36
N ILE A 55 5.46 -16.46 -0.40
CA ILE A 55 4.19 -16.16 -1.09
C ILE A 55 3.85 -17.22 -2.14
N SER A 56 4.86 -17.81 -2.79
CA SER A 56 4.66 -18.93 -3.72
C SER A 56 4.16 -20.21 -3.02
N LYS A 57 4.54 -20.43 -1.74
CA LYS A 57 4.06 -21.58 -0.94
C LYS A 57 2.67 -21.33 -0.37
N ASP A 58 2.41 -20.12 0.12
CA ASP A 58 1.11 -19.66 0.60
C ASP A 58 0.80 -18.26 0.04
N SER A 59 -0.05 -18.20 -0.95
CA SER A 59 -0.47 -16.95 -1.59
C SER A 59 -1.23 -16.01 -0.66
N MET A 60 -1.73 -16.51 0.49
CA MET A 60 -2.43 -15.74 1.50
C MET A 60 -1.55 -15.24 2.63
N ASN A 61 -0.23 -15.52 2.59
CA ASN A 61 0.71 -15.03 3.60
C ASN A 61 0.82 -13.49 3.52
N ASN A 62 0.04 -12.82 4.37
CA ASN A 62 0.04 -11.36 4.50
C ASN A 62 1.34 -10.83 5.12
N ILE A 63 1.98 -11.61 6.02
CA ILE A 63 3.22 -11.21 6.71
C ILE A 63 4.37 -11.15 5.71
N ALA A 64 4.52 -12.18 4.85
CA ALA A 64 5.53 -12.16 3.79
C ALA A 64 5.34 -10.98 2.83
N SER A 65 4.09 -10.69 2.41
CA SER A 65 3.79 -9.52 1.57
C SER A 65 4.11 -8.20 2.27
N TYR A 66 3.77 -8.05 3.56
CA TYR A 66 4.10 -6.86 4.35
C TYR A 66 5.61 -6.66 4.49
N ASN A 67 6.36 -7.72 4.80
CA ASN A 67 7.81 -7.63 4.98
C ASN A 67 8.53 -7.40 3.64
N MET A 68 8.05 -7.97 2.54
CA MET A 68 8.54 -7.66 1.20
C MET A 68 8.30 -6.19 0.84
N ALA A 69 7.15 -5.63 1.20
CA ALA A 69 6.87 -4.21 1.03
C ALA A 69 7.84 -3.32 1.84
N ASN A 70 8.19 -3.73 3.07
CA ASN A 70 9.21 -3.04 3.87
C ASN A 70 10.59 -3.08 3.19
N SER A 71 10.99 -4.21 2.58
CA SER A 71 12.24 -4.31 1.82
C SER A 71 12.25 -3.37 0.63
N PHE A 72 11.18 -3.31 -0.15
CA PHE A 72 11.05 -2.37 -1.25
C PHE A 72 11.09 -0.91 -0.79
N TYR A 73 10.36 -0.57 0.27
CA TYR A 73 10.36 0.78 0.82
C TYR A 73 11.76 1.22 1.25
N ARG A 74 12.49 0.33 1.94
CA ARG A 74 13.87 0.57 2.38
C ARG A 74 14.85 0.71 1.22
N SER A 75 14.60 0.02 0.11
CA SER A 75 15.35 0.12 -1.16
C SER A 75 14.95 1.34 -2.00
N GLY A 76 13.97 2.15 -1.58
CA GLY A 76 13.45 3.28 -2.35
C GLY A 76 12.53 2.90 -3.52
N LEU A 77 12.14 1.63 -3.62
CA LEU A 77 11.24 1.09 -4.65
C LEU A 77 9.78 1.32 -4.24
N ASN A 78 9.38 2.60 -4.24
CA ASN A 78 8.10 3.03 -3.68
C ASN A 78 6.87 2.43 -4.37
N MET A 79 6.92 2.21 -5.69
CA MET A 79 5.78 1.65 -6.42
C MET A 79 5.57 0.17 -6.09
N GLU A 80 6.66 -0.59 -5.97
CA GLU A 80 6.67 -1.98 -5.54
C GLU A 80 6.16 -2.09 -4.09
N ALA A 81 6.65 -1.22 -3.21
CA ALA A 81 6.18 -1.15 -1.82
C ALA A 81 4.67 -0.89 -1.73
N LEU A 82 4.13 0.08 -2.49
CA LEU A 82 2.69 0.35 -2.55
C LEU A 82 1.88 -0.89 -2.96
N ASN A 83 2.35 -1.63 -3.94
CA ASN A 83 1.64 -2.81 -4.43
C ASN A 83 1.63 -3.93 -3.38
N GLU A 84 2.76 -4.16 -2.71
CA GLU A 84 2.85 -5.22 -1.71
C GLU A 84 2.15 -4.87 -0.39
N TYR A 85 2.16 -3.60 0.06
CA TYR A 85 1.32 -3.20 1.20
C TYR A 85 -0.18 -3.38 0.88
N LYS A 86 -0.64 -3.04 -0.31
CA LYS A 86 -2.03 -3.30 -0.74
C LYS A 86 -2.34 -4.80 -0.79
N SER A 87 -1.38 -5.62 -1.22
CA SER A 87 -1.47 -7.08 -1.21
C SER A 87 -1.61 -7.60 0.22
N ALA A 88 -0.76 -7.15 1.15
CA ALA A 88 -0.82 -7.51 2.57
C ALA A 88 -2.17 -7.14 3.20
N ILE A 89 -2.66 -5.93 2.94
CA ILE A 89 -3.97 -5.46 3.40
C ILE A 89 -5.10 -6.37 2.91
N LYS A 90 -5.10 -6.73 1.63
CA LYS A 90 -6.14 -7.60 1.04
C LYS A 90 -6.17 -9.00 1.66
N LYS A 91 -5.02 -9.52 2.06
CA LYS A 91 -4.85 -10.86 2.62
C LYS A 91 -5.12 -10.90 4.12
N SER A 92 -4.89 -9.80 4.83
CA SER A 92 -4.97 -9.76 6.29
C SER A 92 -6.42 -9.71 6.78
N LYS A 93 -6.67 -10.42 7.89
CA LYS A 93 -7.90 -10.34 8.70
C LYS A 93 -7.63 -9.82 10.11
N ASN A 94 -6.37 -9.66 10.48
CA ASN A 94 -5.96 -9.21 11.80
C ASN A 94 -5.90 -7.68 11.81
N LYS A 95 -6.54 -7.05 12.81
CA LYS A 95 -6.57 -5.58 12.93
C LYS A 95 -5.18 -4.96 13.09
N MET A 96 -4.30 -5.61 13.83
CA MET A 96 -2.94 -5.08 14.03
C MET A 96 -2.12 -5.13 12.75
N ASP A 97 -2.23 -6.20 11.96
CA ASP A 97 -1.55 -6.30 10.66
C ASP A 97 -2.12 -5.30 9.66
N LEU A 98 -3.45 -5.11 9.65
CA LEU A 98 -4.10 -4.07 8.84
C LEU A 98 -3.63 -2.68 9.24
N HIS A 99 -3.57 -2.39 10.54
CA HIS A 99 -3.05 -1.12 11.05
C HIS A 99 -1.64 -0.84 10.53
N LYS A 100 -0.70 -1.77 10.75
CA LYS A 100 0.70 -1.63 10.32
C LYS A 100 0.81 -1.44 8.80
N SER A 101 0.06 -2.23 8.03
CA SER A 101 0.10 -2.17 6.57
C SER A 101 -0.48 -0.85 6.04
N PHE A 102 -1.57 -0.34 6.62
CA PHE A 102 -2.13 0.95 6.25
C PHE A 102 -1.26 2.12 6.69
N HIS A 103 -0.62 2.04 7.86
CA HIS A 103 0.34 3.06 8.33
C HIS A 103 1.49 3.20 7.34
N ASN A 104 2.21 2.11 7.06
CA ASN A 104 3.35 2.13 6.15
C ASN A 104 2.94 2.49 4.70
N LEU A 105 1.75 2.08 4.25
CA LEU A 105 1.19 2.52 2.98
C LEU A 105 1.02 4.06 2.96
N GLY A 106 0.59 4.64 4.07
CA GLY A 106 0.49 6.09 4.27
C GLY A 106 1.85 6.79 4.14
N ASP A 107 2.89 6.22 4.76
CA ASP A 107 4.26 6.77 4.69
C ASP A 107 4.80 6.76 3.25
N VAL A 108 4.58 5.69 2.50
CA VAL A 108 4.97 5.65 1.07
C VAL A 108 4.23 6.72 0.27
N TYR A 109 2.94 6.94 0.52
CA TYR A 109 2.20 8.02 -0.13
C TYR A 109 2.70 9.41 0.28
N MET A 110 3.09 9.60 1.55
CA MET A 110 3.71 10.85 2.02
C MET A 110 5.02 11.13 1.29
N GLN A 111 5.88 10.13 1.15
CA GLN A 111 7.14 10.23 0.43
C GLN A 111 6.92 10.59 -1.05
N ASN A 112 5.90 10.03 -1.68
CA ASN A 112 5.49 10.35 -3.05
C ASN A 112 4.72 11.67 -3.18
N LYS A 113 4.50 12.41 -2.09
CA LYS A 113 3.70 13.66 -2.04
C LYS A 113 2.26 13.48 -2.53
N ASP A 114 1.75 12.26 -2.42
CA ASP A 114 0.35 11.90 -2.66
C ASP A 114 -0.45 12.00 -1.36
N TYR A 115 -0.61 13.23 -0.90
CA TYR A 115 -1.19 13.52 0.42
C TYR A 115 -2.65 13.07 0.54
N GLN A 116 -3.39 13.05 -0.56
CA GLN A 116 -4.78 12.56 -0.54
C GLN A 116 -4.85 11.07 -0.19
N ASN A 117 -4.02 10.25 -0.83
CA ASN A 117 -3.96 8.83 -0.55
C ASN A 117 -3.29 8.55 0.81
N ALA A 118 -2.32 9.37 1.24
CA ALA A 118 -1.74 9.28 2.58
C ALA A 118 -2.80 9.50 3.68
N VAL A 119 -3.64 10.54 3.55
CA VAL A 119 -4.78 10.81 4.48
C VAL A 119 -5.71 9.59 4.55
N ASN A 120 -6.05 9.00 3.42
CA ASN A 120 -6.93 7.83 3.38
C ASN A 120 -6.29 6.60 4.04
N ALA A 121 -4.99 6.37 3.80
CA ALA A 121 -4.27 5.26 4.38
C ALA A 121 -4.14 5.39 5.91
N PHE A 122 -3.68 6.53 6.42
CA PHE A 122 -3.59 6.76 7.87
C PHE A 122 -4.96 6.72 8.57
N LYS A 123 -6.02 7.23 7.92
CA LYS A 123 -7.37 7.08 8.44
C LYS A 123 -7.75 5.61 8.62
N ASN A 124 -7.45 4.77 7.63
CA ASN A 124 -7.72 3.34 7.71
C ASN A 124 -6.82 2.64 8.75
N ALA A 125 -5.58 3.06 8.93
CA ALA A 125 -4.74 2.59 10.02
C ALA A 125 -5.37 2.87 11.38
N LEU A 126 -5.87 4.09 11.62
CA LEU A 126 -6.54 4.50 12.85
C LEU A 126 -7.88 3.80 13.09
N LEU A 127 -8.60 3.37 12.05
CA LEU A 127 -9.79 2.52 12.21
C LEU A 127 -9.45 1.15 12.78
N ASN A 128 -8.23 0.67 12.58
CA ASN A 128 -7.75 -0.61 13.10
C ASN A 128 -7.03 -0.50 14.44
N ASN A 129 -6.34 0.62 14.69
CA ASN A 129 -5.75 0.97 15.99
C ASN A 129 -5.90 2.48 16.26
N PRO A 130 -6.96 2.91 16.98
CA PRO A 130 -7.21 4.34 17.25
C PRO A 130 -6.20 5.00 18.21
N TYR A 131 -5.43 4.20 18.95
CA TYR A 131 -4.57 4.69 20.02
C TYR A 131 -3.11 4.91 19.59
N ASP A 132 -2.79 4.72 18.30
CA ASP A 132 -1.45 4.94 17.79
C ASP A 132 -1.19 6.44 17.55
N ASP A 133 -0.34 7.01 18.41
CA ASP A 133 0.00 8.43 18.42
C ASP A 133 0.77 8.83 17.16
N GLU A 134 1.66 7.96 16.66
CA GLU A 134 2.43 8.21 15.45
C GLU A 134 1.53 8.32 14.22
N THR A 135 0.61 7.37 14.08
CA THR A 135 -0.37 7.43 12.97
C THR A 135 -1.28 8.67 13.10
N ARG A 136 -1.67 9.08 14.31
CA ARG A 136 -2.46 10.32 14.50
C ARG A 136 -1.68 11.55 14.07
N TYR A 137 -0.41 11.62 14.41
CA TYR A 137 0.47 12.72 13.99
C TYR A 137 0.63 12.74 12.45
N ASN A 138 0.95 11.60 11.85
CA ASN A 138 1.14 11.49 10.40
C ASN A 138 -0.16 11.79 9.63
N TYR A 139 -1.31 11.38 10.17
CA TYR A 139 -2.62 11.74 9.61
C TYR A 139 -2.86 13.26 9.62
N ALA A 140 -2.57 13.92 10.74
CA ALA A 140 -2.73 15.37 10.85
C ALA A 140 -1.80 16.11 9.89
N LEU A 141 -0.54 15.70 9.82
CA LEU A 141 0.47 16.24 8.90
C LEU A 141 0.06 16.06 7.42
N ALA A 142 -0.40 14.88 7.05
CA ALA A 142 -0.87 14.61 5.69
C ALA A 142 -2.03 15.52 5.29
N ARG A 143 -2.99 15.76 6.21
CA ARG A 143 -4.12 16.68 5.99
C ARG A 143 -3.66 18.12 5.81
N GLU A 144 -2.71 18.56 6.59
CA GLU A 144 -2.16 19.93 6.48
C GLU A 144 -1.45 20.12 5.13
N LEU A 145 -0.61 19.16 4.73
CA LEU A 145 0.09 19.21 3.46
C LEU A 145 -0.86 19.16 2.26
N LEU A 146 -1.93 18.38 2.35
CA LEU A 146 -2.99 18.34 1.34
C LEU A 146 -3.63 19.71 1.17
N LYS A 147 -4.08 20.34 2.28
CA LYS A 147 -4.67 21.69 2.29
C LYS A 147 -3.73 22.73 1.68
N ASN A 148 -2.44 22.67 2.04
CA ASN A 148 -1.44 23.60 1.52
C ASN A 148 -1.19 23.41 0.01
N LYS A 149 -1.30 22.18 -0.49
CA LYS A 149 -1.19 21.87 -1.90
C LYS A 149 -2.38 22.42 -2.70
N ASP A 150 -3.59 22.31 -2.16
CA ASP A 150 -4.81 22.82 -2.81
C ASP A 150 -4.82 24.34 -2.83
N ASN A 151 -4.52 25.02 -1.73
CA ASN A 151 -4.40 26.48 -1.67
C ASN A 151 -3.35 27.05 -2.66
N LYS A 152 -2.31 26.29 -3.00
CA LYS A 152 -1.32 26.70 -4.00
C LYS A 152 -1.80 26.53 -5.42
N LYS A 153 -2.72 25.60 -5.68
CA LYS A 153 -3.34 25.43 -7.00
C LYS A 153 -4.31 26.57 -7.28
N ASP A 154 -5.20 26.87 -6.34
CA ASP A 154 -6.19 27.95 -6.48
C ASP A 154 -5.52 29.29 -6.81
N LYS A 155 -4.43 29.66 -6.07
CA LYS A 155 -3.66 30.88 -6.34
C LYS A 155 -2.92 30.90 -7.68
N LYS A 156 -2.68 29.74 -8.31
CA LYS A 156 -2.07 29.69 -9.66
C LYS A 156 -3.10 29.81 -10.75
N ASP A 157 -4.30 29.34 -10.51
CA ASP A 157 -5.38 29.40 -11.48
C ASP A 157 -5.95 30.84 -11.54
N ASP A 158 -6.13 31.51 -10.38
CA ASP A 158 -6.48 32.94 -10.32
C ASP A 158 -5.51 33.82 -11.12
N LYS A 159 -4.18 33.59 -10.99
CA LYS A 159 -3.17 34.35 -11.75
C LYS A 159 -3.12 34.05 -13.25
N LYS A 160 -3.72 32.96 -13.70
CA LYS A 160 -3.82 32.65 -15.12
C LYS A 160 -5.03 33.31 -15.77
N ASP A 161 -6.09 33.50 -15.01
CA ASP A 161 -7.30 34.18 -15.52
C ASP A 161 -7.06 35.70 -15.62
N ASP A 162 -6.40 36.32 -14.63
CA ASP A 162 -6.00 37.73 -14.68
C ASP A 162 -5.13 38.05 -15.91
N LYS A 163 -4.21 37.14 -16.29
CA LYS A 163 -3.36 37.30 -17.50
C LYS A 163 -4.07 37.07 -18.83
N LYS A 164 -5.24 36.47 -18.82
CA LYS A 164 -6.06 36.29 -20.03
C LYS A 164 -6.95 37.51 -20.33
N ASP A 165 -7.37 38.21 -19.28
CA ASP A 165 -8.18 39.44 -19.44
C ASP A 165 -7.29 40.59 -19.90
N ASP A 166 -6.09 40.79 -19.38
CA ASP A 166 -5.13 41.82 -19.83
C ASP A 166 -4.76 41.69 -21.34
N LYS A 167 -4.76 40.46 -21.88
CA LYS A 167 -4.48 40.24 -23.33
C LYS A 167 -5.68 40.43 -24.26
N LYS A 168 -6.88 40.61 -23.71
CA LYS A 168 -8.07 40.90 -24.52
C LYS A 168 -8.30 42.39 -24.77
N ASP A 169 -7.86 43.23 -23.83
CA ASP A 169 -8.00 44.68 -23.96
C ASP A 169 -6.98 45.30 -24.92
N ASP A 170 -5.74 44.77 -24.99
CA ASP A 170 -4.70 45.26 -25.96
C ASP A 170 -5.00 44.93 -27.43
N LYS A 171 -6.04 44.16 -27.75
CA LYS A 171 -6.43 43.85 -29.15
C LYS A 171 -7.61 44.67 -29.67
N LYS A 172 -8.16 45.60 -28.90
CA LYS A 172 -9.31 46.42 -29.33
C LYS A 172 -8.94 47.81 -29.81
N ASP A 173 -7.74 48.29 -29.58
CA ASP A 173 -7.33 49.67 -29.90
C ASP A 173 -6.65 49.84 -31.28
N ASP A 174 -6.28 48.75 -31.98
CA ASP A 174 -5.59 48.83 -33.29
C ASP A 174 -6.52 48.79 -34.52
N LYS A 175 -7.81 49.14 -34.39
CA LYS A 175 -8.74 49.19 -35.54
C LYS A 175 -9.58 50.45 -35.62
N LYS A 176 -8.96 51.60 -35.47
CA LYS A 176 -9.59 52.89 -35.89
C LYS A 176 -8.48 53.88 -36.22
N ASP A 177 -8.01 53.81 -37.43
CA ASP A 177 -7.52 54.97 -38.21
C ASP A 177 -7.03 54.47 -39.56
N ASP A 178 -7.97 54.39 -40.50
CA ASP A 178 -7.73 54.48 -41.93
C ASP A 178 -9.09 54.69 -42.64
N LYS A 179 -9.43 55.99 -42.72
CA LYS A 179 -10.29 56.54 -43.80
C LYS A 179 -9.98 58.00 -44.02
#